data_85a2a133883bbb48b212464fcfff201e
#
_entry.id   85a2a133883bbb48b212464fcfff201e
#
_cell.length_a   1.000
_cell.length_b   1.000
_cell.length_c   1.000
_cell.angle_alpha   90.00
_cell.angle_beta   90.00
_cell.angle_gamma   90.00
#
_symmetry.space_group_name_H-M   'P 1'
#
loop_
_entity.id
_entity.type
_entity.pdbx_description
1 polymer ?
#
loop_
_entity_poly.entity_id
_entity_poly.type
_entity_poly.pdbx_seq_one_letter_code
_entity_poly.pdbx_strand_id
1 'polypeptide(L)'
;MRPLLAALLLAACAAPAPSTPGLDEGGSVLARASEIVALAARGEEKRVGGECLSACTMYLGLPGACFEEGAVLGFHGPRGADGAPLPPLRFEATSRLMASHYPPRVAQWFMDEARYSHAIIRVPASDLVARGEARACS
;
A
#
# COMPACT_ATOMS: atom_id res chain seq x y z
N MET A 1 3.49 -59.68 15.83
CA MET A 1 4.21 -58.43 15.95
C MET A 1 4.04 -57.67 14.64
N ARG A 2 3.24 -56.58 14.60
CA ARG A 2 3.03 -55.74 13.41
C ARG A 2 3.80 -54.43 13.61
N PRO A 3 4.67 -54.00 12.69
CA PRO A 3 5.33 -52.74 12.81
C PRO A 3 4.36 -51.58 12.45
N LEU A 4 4.23 -50.61 13.35
CA LEU A 4 3.56 -49.34 13.11
C LEU A 4 4.48 -48.47 12.26
N LEU A 5 4.10 -48.23 11.02
CA LEU A 5 4.72 -47.22 10.15
C LEU A 5 4.20 -45.83 10.57
N ALA A 6 5.07 -45.06 11.22
CA ALA A 6 4.83 -43.66 11.52
C ALA A 6 5.03 -42.85 10.23
N ALA A 7 3.95 -42.30 9.66
CA ALA A 7 4.03 -41.38 8.57
C ALA A 7 4.46 -39.99 9.09
N LEU A 8 5.68 -39.57 8.78
CA LEU A 8 6.12 -38.19 8.98
C LEU A 8 5.42 -37.29 7.96
N LEU A 9 4.49 -36.47 8.41
CA LEU A 9 3.94 -35.38 7.64
C LEU A 9 4.98 -34.25 7.59
N LEU A 10 5.66 -34.11 6.46
CA LEU A 10 6.48 -32.92 6.15
C LEU A 10 5.53 -31.76 5.84
N ALA A 11 5.36 -30.85 6.80
CA ALA A 11 4.74 -29.57 6.53
C ALA A 11 5.68 -28.74 5.64
N ALA A 12 5.37 -28.65 4.35
CA ALA A 12 6.04 -27.77 3.43
C ALA A 12 5.68 -26.33 3.83
N CYS A 13 6.61 -25.61 4.49
CA CYS A 13 6.53 -24.16 4.62
C CYS A 13 6.65 -23.58 3.22
N ALA A 14 5.53 -23.10 2.66
CA ALA A 14 5.56 -22.35 1.42
C ALA A 14 6.35 -21.06 1.68
N ALA A 15 7.51 -20.92 1.02
CA ALA A 15 8.27 -19.68 1.05
C ALA A 15 7.42 -18.56 0.40
N PRO A 16 7.42 -17.34 0.96
CA PRO A 16 6.73 -16.21 0.32
C PRO A 16 7.32 -16.00 -1.08
N ALA A 17 6.43 -15.70 -2.05
CA ALA A 17 6.86 -15.41 -3.42
C ALA A 17 7.88 -14.25 -3.40
N PRO A 18 8.94 -14.30 -4.23
CA PRO A 18 9.93 -13.23 -4.30
C PRO A 18 9.24 -11.94 -4.74
N SER A 19 9.27 -10.91 -3.88
CA SER A 19 8.84 -9.56 -4.25
C SER A 19 9.85 -8.97 -5.23
N THR A 20 9.37 -8.35 -6.31
CA THR A 20 10.23 -7.58 -7.21
C THR A 20 10.81 -6.41 -6.43
N PRO A 21 12.15 -6.28 -6.29
CA PRO A 21 12.74 -5.18 -5.55
C PRO A 21 12.30 -3.84 -6.15
N GLY A 22 11.78 -2.94 -5.31
CA GLY A 22 11.36 -1.61 -5.70
C GLY A 22 9.98 -1.50 -6.37
N LEU A 23 9.15 -2.54 -6.30
CA LEU A 23 7.75 -2.47 -6.75
C LEU A 23 6.81 -2.98 -5.65
N ASP A 24 5.89 -2.12 -5.23
CA ASP A 24 4.73 -2.46 -4.41
C ASP A 24 3.45 -2.09 -5.18
N GLU A 25 2.75 -3.09 -5.66
CA GLU A 25 1.52 -2.91 -6.47
C GLU A 25 0.28 -2.55 -5.63
N GLY A 26 0.42 -2.48 -4.30
CA GLY A 26 -0.64 -2.06 -3.38
C GLY A 26 -1.45 -3.21 -2.80
N GLY A 27 -2.30 -3.84 -3.58
CA GLY A 27 -3.18 -4.91 -3.10
C GLY A 27 -4.37 -4.43 -2.28
N SER A 28 -4.74 -5.19 -1.25
CA SER A 28 -5.91 -4.88 -0.41
C SER A 28 -5.74 -3.61 0.41
N VAL A 29 -6.66 -2.66 0.23
CA VAL A 29 -6.70 -1.41 1.01
C VAL A 29 -6.89 -1.68 2.51
N LEU A 30 -7.76 -2.64 2.87
CA LEU A 30 -7.98 -3.01 4.29
C LEU A 30 -6.73 -3.64 4.91
N ALA A 31 -6.06 -4.53 4.19
CA ALA A 31 -4.83 -5.16 4.68
C ALA A 31 -3.73 -4.11 4.89
N ARG A 32 -3.59 -3.16 3.95
CA ARG A 32 -2.63 -2.07 4.07
C ARG A 32 -2.96 -1.14 5.24
N ALA A 33 -4.21 -0.77 5.42
CA ALA A 33 -4.62 0.04 6.57
C ALA A 33 -4.28 -0.65 7.90
N SER A 34 -4.57 -1.94 8.02
CA SER A 34 -4.23 -2.74 9.21
C SER A 34 -2.71 -2.82 9.45
N GLU A 35 -1.92 -3.00 8.40
CA GLU A 35 -0.46 -3.00 8.47
C GLU A 35 0.07 -1.65 8.99
N ILE A 36 -0.43 -0.54 8.44
CA ILE A 36 -0.03 0.82 8.84
C ILE A 36 -0.32 1.06 10.32
N VAL A 37 -1.51 0.67 10.79
CA VAL A 37 -1.88 0.79 12.21
C VAL A 37 -0.92 -0.03 13.08
N ALA A 38 -0.59 -1.25 12.69
CA ALA A 38 0.33 -2.10 13.43
C ALA A 38 1.76 -1.53 13.46
N LEU A 39 2.27 -1.03 12.33
CA LEU A 39 3.60 -0.38 12.27
C LEU A 39 3.64 0.88 13.14
N ALA A 40 2.62 1.73 13.05
CA ALA A 40 2.52 2.95 13.86
C ALA A 40 2.48 2.64 15.36
N ALA A 41 1.70 1.63 15.77
CA ALA A 41 1.60 1.22 17.17
C ALA A 41 2.95 0.71 17.75
N ARG A 42 3.82 0.16 16.91
CA ARG A 42 5.15 -0.28 17.30
C ARG A 42 6.24 0.78 17.11
N GLY A 43 5.90 1.95 16.57
CA GLY A 43 6.88 3.00 16.24
C GLY A 43 7.89 2.56 15.17
N GLU A 44 7.49 1.62 14.29
CA GLU A 44 8.39 1.10 13.27
C GLU A 44 8.54 2.05 12.09
N GLU A 45 9.76 2.08 11.56
CA GLU A 45 10.07 2.82 10.33
C GLU A 45 9.77 1.98 9.10
N LYS A 46 9.35 2.64 8.03
CA LYS A 46 9.14 2.04 6.71
C LYS A 46 9.85 2.87 5.65
N ARG A 47 10.80 2.24 4.97
CA ARG A 47 11.42 2.83 3.77
C ARG A 47 10.62 2.40 2.54
N VAL A 48 10.21 3.38 1.75
CA VAL A 48 9.42 3.17 0.53
C VAL A 48 10.27 3.63 -0.66
N GLY A 49 10.61 2.69 -1.54
CA GLY A 49 11.43 2.94 -2.73
C GLY A 49 10.77 2.42 -4.00
N GLY A 50 11.35 2.76 -5.16
CA GLY A 50 10.86 2.32 -6.46
C GLY A 50 9.43 2.78 -6.76
N GLU A 51 8.61 1.91 -7.35
CA GLU A 51 7.20 2.20 -7.62
C GLU A 51 6.32 1.72 -6.45
N CYS A 52 5.58 2.65 -5.87
CA CYS A 52 4.63 2.46 -4.78
C CYS A 52 3.23 2.79 -5.30
N LEU A 53 2.49 1.75 -5.70
CA LEU A 53 1.23 1.90 -6.44
C LEU A 53 0.01 1.62 -5.57
N SER A 54 -1.11 2.27 -5.87
CA SER A 54 -2.41 1.96 -5.27
C SER A 54 -2.38 2.04 -3.73
N ALA A 55 -2.77 0.98 -3.01
CA ALA A 55 -2.78 0.95 -1.55
C ALA A 55 -1.39 1.19 -0.92
N CYS A 56 -0.28 1.00 -1.66
CA CYS A 56 1.05 1.36 -1.19
C CYS A 56 1.15 2.85 -0.85
N THR A 57 0.49 3.73 -1.61
CA THR A 57 0.51 5.18 -1.37
C THR A 57 0.01 5.58 0.02
N MET A 58 -0.77 4.71 0.66
CA MET A 58 -1.28 4.94 2.03
C MET A 58 -0.17 5.02 3.09
N TYR A 59 1.06 4.58 2.78
CA TYR A 59 2.20 4.81 3.67
C TYR A 59 2.52 6.31 3.89
N LEU A 60 1.98 7.21 3.08
CA LEU A 60 2.03 8.65 3.37
C LEU A 60 1.45 9.01 4.74
N GLY A 61 0.51 8.20 5.25
CA GLY A 61 -0.10 8.37 6.57
C GLY A 61 0.64 7.66 7.72
N LEU A 62 1.72 6.94 7.43
CA LEU A 62 2.53 6.29 8.47
C LEU A 62 3.60 7.27 8.98
N PRO A 63 3.59 7.67 10.28
CA PRO A 63 4.55 8.62 10.82
C PRO A 63 6.01 8.21 10.62
N GLY A 64 6.29 6.90 10.70
CA GLY A 64 7.63 6.33 10.49
C GLY A 64 8.01 6.08 9.04
N ALA A 65 7.17 6.43 8.06
CA ALA A 65 7.52 6.22 6.65
C ALA A 65 8.47 7.30 6.13
N CYS A 66 9.43 6.88 5.32
CA CYS A 66 10.23 7.77 4.47
C CYS A 66 10.26 7.25 3.05
N PHE A 67 10.46 8.14 2.10
CA PHE A 67 10.48 7.82 0.67
C PHE A 67 11.90 8.00 0.13
N GLU A 68 12.39 6.97 -0.56
CA GLU A 68 13.73 6.96 -1.13
C GLU A 68 13.81 7.90 -2.34
N GLU A 69 15.02 8.36 -2.65
CA GLU A 69 15.27 9.12 -3.87
C GLU A 69 14.86 8.30 -5.10
N GLY A 70 14.13 8.92 -6.02
CA GLY A 70 13.60 8.25 -7.20
C GLY A 70 12.33 7.43 -6.98
N ALA A 71 11.81 7.34 -5.75
CA ALA A 71 10.51 6.69 -5.51
C ALA A 71 9.38 7.42 -6.24
N VAL A 72 8.44 6.65 -6.79
CA VAL A 72 7.27 7.15 -7.51
C VAL A 72 6.01 6.59 -6.88
N LEU A 73 5.09 7.46 -6.50
CA LEU A 73 3.79 7.07 -5.97
C LEU A 73 2.74 7.07 -7.08
N GLY A 74 2.00 5.96 -7.20
CA GLY A 74 0.98 5.79 -8.22
C GLY A 74 -0.43 5.75 -7.63
N PHE A 75 -1.25 6.73 -7.97
CA PHE A 75 -2.60 6.88 -7.48
C PHE A 75 -3.64 6.49 -8.52
N HIS A 76 -4.70 5.85 -8.10
CA HIS A 76 -5.90 5.57 -8.87
C HIS A 76 -7.06 5.20 -7.94
N GLY A 77 -8.28 5.12 -8.48
CA GLY A 77 -9.45 4.72 -7.70
C GLY A 77 -9.44 3.26 -7.26
N PRO A 78 -10.05 2.96 -6.10
CA PRO A 78 -10.16 1.58 -5.62
C PRO A 78 -11.02 0.73 -6.56
N ARG A 79 -10.65 -0.54 -6.71
CA ARG A 79 -11.32 -1.53 -7.54
C ARG A 79 -11.45 -2.86 -6.81
N GLY A 80 -12.25 -3.77 -7.35
CA GLY A 80 -12.28 -5.15 -6.93
C GLY A 80 -10.96 -5.87 -7.22
N ALA A 81 -10.73 -7.00 -6.56
CA ALA A 81 -9.51 -7.80 -6.74
C ALA A 81 -9.31 -8.28 -8.20
N ASP A 82 -10.38 -8.41 -8.96
CA ASP A 82 -10.43 -8.74 -10.38
C ASP A 82 -10.28 -7.52 -11.31
N GLY A 83 -10.07 -6.31 -10.74
CA GLY A 83 -10.02 -5.04 -11.48
C GLY A 83 -11.40 -4.46 -11.82
N ALA A 84 -12.50 -5.12 -11.46
CA ALA A 84 -13.85 -4.64 -11.73
C ALA A 84 -14.20 -3.41 -10.87
N PRO A 85 -15.11 -2.55 -11.34
CA PRO A 85 -15.61 -1.44 -10.55
C PRO A 85 -16.25 -1.92 -9.23
N LEU A 86 -16.03 -1.17 -8.16
CA LEU A 86 -16.73 -1.41 -6.90
C LEU A 86 -18.16 -0.85 -6.95
N PRO A 87 -19.11 -1.48 -6.25
CA PRO A 87 -20.42 -0.86 -6.00
C PRO A 87 -20.27 0.52 -5.36
N PRO A 88 -21.15 1.49 -5.65
CA PRO A 88 -20.97 2.89 -5.25
C PRO A 88 -20.67 3.12 -3.77
N LEU A 89 -21.36 2.44 -2.86
CA LEU A 89 -21.11 2.57 -1.42
C LEU A 89 -19.73 2.02 -1.01
N ARG A 90 -19.30 0.92 -1.64
CA ARG A 90 -17.95 0.37 -1.37
C ARG A 90 -16.86 1.26 -1.96
N PHE A 91 -17.09 1.79 -3.15
CA PHE A 91 -16.16 2.75 -3.77
C PHE A 91 -15.95 3.96 -2.88
N GLU A 92 -17.05 4.56 -2.38
CA GLU A 92 -16.99 5.71 -1.50
C GLU A 92 -16.28 5.39 -0.17
N ALA A 93 -16.66 4.30 0.48
CA ALA A 93 -16.07 3.91 1.76
C ALA A 93 -14.56 3.58 1.62
N THR A 94 -14.18 2.87 0.56
CA THR A 94 -12.77 2.52 0.33
C THR A 94 -11.95 3.74 -0.05
N SER A 95 -12.50 4.65 -0.88
CA SER A 95 -11.84 5.93 -1.20
C SER A 95 -11.59 6.78 0.05
N ARG A 96 -12.56 6.87 0.94
CA ARG A 96 -12.41 7.60 2.22
C ARG A 96 -11.36 6.96 3.12
N LEU A 97 -11.32 5.62 3.19
CA LEU A 97 -10.29 4.92 3.94
C LEU A 97 -8.88 5.21 3.38
N MET A 98 -8.71 5.17 2.07
CA MET A 98 -7.43 5.56 1.45
C MET A 98 -7.07 7.00 1.78
N ALA A 99 -8.00 7.94 1.55
CA ALA A 99 -7.79 9.36 1.78
C ALA A 99 -7.45 9.68 3.24
N SER A 100 -7.96 8.91 4.22
CA SER A 100 -7.64 9.11 5.63
C SER A 100 -6.15 8.86 5.98
N HIS A 101 -5.42 8.23 5.07
CA HIS A 101 -3.98 7.99 5.19
C HIS A 101 -3.14 9.01 4.41
N TYR A 102 -3.76 10.01 3.80
CA TYR A 102 -3.03 11.01 3.02
C TYR A 102 -2.92 12.34 3.78
N PRO A 103 -1.84 13.10 3.54
CA PRO A 103 -1.79 14.50 3.95
C PRO A 103 -2.98 15.29 3.38
N PRO A 104 -3.45 16.35 4.03
CA PRO A 104 -4.71 17.01 3.68
C PRO A 104 -4.86 17.40 2.20
N ARG A 105 -3.81 17.94 1.59
CA ARG A 105 -3.85 18.36 0.16
C ARG A 105 -3.91 17.17 -0.78
N VAL A 106 -3.16 16.10 -0.48
CA VAL A 106 -3.20 14.84 -1.25
C VAL A 106 -4.56 14.18 -1.10
N ALA A 107 -5.11 14.15 0.14
CA ALA A 107 -6.43 13.59 0.42
C ALA A 107 -7.53 14.32 -0.38
N GLN A 108 -7.50 15.65 -0.40
CA GLN A 108 -8.45 16.44 -1.16
C GLN A 108 -8.35 16.15 -2.67
N TRP A 109 -7.15 16.26 -3.24
CA TRP A 109 -6.92 15.95 -4.64
C TRP A 109 -7.33 14.52 -5.00
N PHE A 110 -7.01 13.54 -4.14
CA PHE A 110 -7.42 12.15 -4.34
C PHE A 110 -8.95 12.02 -4.40
N MET A 111 -9.66 12.62 -3.45
CA MET A 111 -11.13 12.55 -3.38
C MET A 111 -11.82 13.29 -4.52
N ASP A 112 -11.24 14.40 -4.99
CA ASP A 112 -11.85 15.24 -6.03
C ASP A 112 -11.53 14.71 -7.45
N GLU A 113 -10.35 14.11 -7.65
CA GLU A 113 -9.85 13.76 -8.97
C GLU A 113 -9.30 12.34 -9.07
N ALA A 114 -8.25 12.00 -8.31
CA ALA A 114 -7.46 10.81 -8.59
C ALA A 114 -8.23 9.50 -8.39
N ARG A 115 -9.18 9.45 -7.47
CA ARG A 115 -10.01 8.27 -7.23
C ARG A 115 -10.89 7.88 -8.42
N TYR A 116 -11.15 8.79 -9.32
CA TYR A 116 -11.92 8.53 -10.54
C TYR A 116 -11.06 8.08 -11.71
N SER A 117 -9.74 8.14 -11.57
CA SER A 117 -8.83 7.71 -12.61
C SER A 117 -8.81 6.20 -12.76
N HIS A 118 -8.94 5.72 -14.00
CA HIS A 118 -8.70 4.33 -14.36
C HIS A 118 -7.23 4.03 -14.61
N ALA A 119 -6.46 5.04 -15.00
CA ALA A 119 -5.02 4.95 -15.18
C ALA A 119 -4.30 5.32 -13.87
N ILE A 120 -3.10 4.78 -13.70
CA ILE A 120 -2.24 5.14 -12.57
C ILE A 120 -1.68 6.55 -12.82
N ILE A 121 -1.95 7.48 -11.91
CA ILE A 121 -1.36 8.82 -11.90
C ILE A 121 -0.07 8.74 -11.08
N ARG A 122 1.07 8.89 -11.74
CA ARG A 122 2.38 8.81 -11.11
C ARG A 122 2.84 10.17 -10.64
N VAL A 123 3.21 10.27 -9.37
CA VAL A 123 3.75 11.46 -8.71
C VAL A 123 5.11 11.12 -8.13
N PRO A 124 6.19 11.79 -8.54
CA PRO A 124 7.50 11.60 -7.91
C PRO A 124 7.42 11.91 -6.41
N ALA A 125 8.03 11.06 -5.58
CA ALA A 125 8.09 11.30 -4.14
C ALA A 125 8.80 12.63 -3.82
N SER A 126 9.78 13.03 -4.62
CA SER A 126 10.47 14.32 -4.50
C SER A 126 9.51 15.52 -4.55
N ASP A 127 8.45 15.44 -5.36
CA ASP A 127 7.46 16.51 -5.45
C ASP A 127 6.62 16.62 -4.17
N LEU A 128 6.28 15.47 -3.58
CA LEU A 128 5.57 15.42 -2.31
C LEU A 128 6.46 15.90 -1.15
N VAL A 129 7.73 15.53 -1.16
CA VAL A 129 8.72 16.01 -0.19
C VAL A 129 8.91 17.52 -0.28
N ALA A 130 9.05 18.06 -1.50
CA ALA A 130 9.20 19.51 -1.71
C ALA A 130 7.99 20.31 -1.20
N ARG A 131 6.80 19.71 -1.20
CA ARG A 131 5.58 20.32 -0.65
C ARG A 131 5.34 20.05 0.84
N GLY A 132 6.24 19.30 1.49
CA GLY A 132 6.07 18.91 2.90
C GLY A 132 4.99 17.84 3.12
N GLU A 133 4.61 17.09 2.08
CA GLU A 133 3.58 16.07 2.09
C GLU A 133 4.16 14.65 2.28
N ALA A 134 5.47 14.51 2.19
CA ALA A 134 6.20 13.28 2.45
C ALA A 134 7.56 13.59 3.09
N ARG A 135 8.16 12.59 3.75
CA ARG A 135 9.50 12.68 4.33
C ARG A 135 10.49 11.92 3.44
N ALA A 136 11.59 12.57 3.05
CA ALA A 136 12.69 11.86 2.40
C ALA A 136 13.41 10.94 3.38
N CYS A 137 13.90 9.80 2.89
CA CYS A 137 14.81 8.96 3.66
C CYS A 137 16.18 9.63 3.77
N SER A 138 16.77 9.53 4.93
CA SER A 138 18.16 9.95 5.20
C SER A 138 19.15 8.82 4.91
#